data_c4384b45e28f29ae1c31f7b0adc6bea4
#
_entry.id   c4384b45e28f29ae1c31f7b0adc6bea4
#
_cell.length_a   1.000
_cell.length_b   1.000
_cell.length_c   1.000
_cell.angle_alpha   90.00
_cell.angle_beta   90.00
_cell.angle_gamma   90.00
#
_symmetry.space_group_name_H-M   'P 1'
#
loop_
_entity.id
_entity.type
_entity.pdbx_description
1 polymer ?
#
loop_
_entity_poly.entity_id
_entity_poly.type
_entity_poly.pdbx_seq_one_letter_code
_entity_poly.pdbx_strand_id
1 'polypeptide(L)'
;MQIAHTTLANAEITAQVTAQIAAMVAALASTLHAQMIETHISWVLLAKETAYKIKKPVRLPFVNYGTLEARRHFCKEEFRLNRRLALSLYLGITRITGMHQARVLDGLGLVLEYAARLRRFAPGALFSEQLAAGTVRADDVDRLAALLGDFHERAPCAEAASGYTNAERRRAVALAALAGERGRAGRTASLD
;
A
#
# COMPACT_ATOMS: atom_id res chain seq x y z
N MET A 1 -23.91 9.07 25.57
CA MET A 1 -22.64 9.74 25.97
C MET A 1 -21.42 8.79 25.93
N GLN A 2 -21.56 7.50 26.27
CA GLN A 2 -20.47 6.53 26.32
C GLN A 2 -19.87 6.16 24.95
N ILE A 3 -20.66 6.13 23.87
CA ILE A 3 -20.19 5.78 22.49
C ILE A 3 -19.26 6.86 21.93
N ALA A 4 -19.52 8.14 22.19
CA ALA A 4 -18.69 9.24 21.70
C ALA A 4 -17.29 9.25 22.35
N HIS A 5 -17.19 8.96 23.64
CA HIS A 5 -15.90 8.85 24.35
C HIS A 5 -15.04 7.70 23.83
N THR A 6 -15.63 6.54 23.52
CA THR A 6 -14.91 5.38 22.96
C THR A 6 -14.40 5.68 21.55
N THR A 7 -15.16 6.43 20.75
CA THR A 7 -14.76 6.79 19.39
C THR A 7 -13.60 7.78 19.38
N LEU A 8 -13.61 8.76 20.26
CA LEU A 8 -12.51 9.74 20.41
C LEU A 8 -11.22 9.07 20.90
N ALA A 9 -11.31 8.24 21.94
CA ALA A 9 -10.17 7.50 22.48
C ALA A 9 -9.52 6.58 21.39
N ASN A 10 -10.33 5.90 20.59
CA ASN A 10 -9.84 5.06 19.50
C ASN A 10 -9.15 5.90 18.38
N ALA A 11 -9.63 7.10 18.10
CA ALA A 11 -9.02 8.00 17.14
C ALA A 11 -7.67 8.51 17.63
N GLU A 12 -7.57 8.89 18.90
CA GLU A 12 -6.32 9.34 19.53
C GLU A 12 -5.27 8.22 19.55
N ILE A 13 -5.64 7.00 19.95
CA ILE A 13 -4.74 5.83 19.93
C ILE A 13 -4.24 5.57 18.52
N THR A 14 -5.12 5.64 17.51
CA THR A 14 -4.74 5.43 16.12
C THR A 14 -3.77 6.52 15.63
N ALA A 15 -4.00 7.77 15.99
CA ALA A 15 -3.12 8.89 15.66
C ALA A 15 -1.74 8.73 16.31
N GLN A 16 -1.69 8.34 17.58
CA GLN A 16 -0.45 8.10 18.31
C GLN A 16 0.37 6.95 17.69
N VAL A 17 -0.28 5.82 17.38
CA VAL A 17 0.37 4.69 16.70
C VAL A 17 0.90 5.11 15.32
N THR A 18 0.13 5.88 14.58
CA THR A 18 0.56 6.40 13.28
C THR A 18 1.79 7.28 13.40
N ALA A 19 1.83 8.18 14.38
CA ALA A 19 2.96 9.07 14.63
C ALA A 19 4.23 8.28 15.04
N GLN A 20 4.08 7.25 15.88
CA GLN A 20 5.20 6.39 16.27
C GLN A 20 5.78 5.62 15.08
N ILE A 21 4.93 5.07 14.21
CA ILE A 21 5.39 4.37 13.01
C ILE A 21 6.01 5.37 12.03
N ALA A 22 5.44 6.56 11.85
CA ALA A 22 6.02 7.60 10.99
C ALA A 22 7.43 8.01 11.47
N ALA A 23 7.62 8.22 12.78
CA ALA A 23 8.93 8.51 13.35
C ALA A 23 9.93 7.36 13.13
N MET A 24 9.47 6.12 13.26
CA MET A 24 10.27 4.93 12.96
C MET A 24 10.69 4.90 11.49
N VAL A 25 9.77 5.16 10.57
CA VAL A 25 10.03 5.17 9.12
C VAL A 25 11.00 6.29 8.75
N ALA A 26 10.86 7.48 9.33
CA ALA A 26 11.79 8.60 9.13
C ALA A 26 13.20 8.28 9.58
N ALA A 27 13.35 7.66 10.76
CA ALA A 27 14.65 7.23 11.25
C ALA A 27 15.28 6.13 10.37
N LEU A 28 14.48 5.18 9.87
CA LEU A 28 14.94 4.17 8.92
C LEU A 28 15.35 4.81 7.59
N ALA A 29 14.60 5.79 7.10
CA ALA A 29 14.96 6.53 5.89
C ALA A 29 16.34 7.22 6.03
N SER A 30 16.60 7.85 7.18
CA SER A 30 17.91 8.45 7.48
C SER A 30 19.03 7.41 7.50
N THR A 31 18.82 6.27 8.16
CA THR A 31 19.81 5.18 8.23
C THR A 31 20.14 4.59 6.85
N LEU A 32 19.13 4.48 5.98
CA LEU A 32 19.29 3.95 4.62
C LEU A 32 19.72 5.00 3.60
N HIS A 33 19.86 6.26 4.00
CA HIS A 33 20.03 7.41 3.10
C HIS A 33 18.97 7.40 1.98
N ALA A 34 17.71 7.08 2.34
CA ALA A 34 16.61 6.89 1.41
C ALA A 34 15.78 8.16 1.26
N GLN A 35 15.37 8.45 0.04
CA GLN A 35 14.30 9.41 -0.21
C GLN A 35 12.97 8.79 0.25
N MET A 36 12.18 9.53 1.03
CA MET A 36 10.86 9.10 1.47
C MET A 36 9.78 9.73 0.60
N ILE A 37 8.89 8.90 0.06
CA ILE A 37 7.68 9.29 -0.63
C ILE A 37 6.50 8.86 0.25
N GLU A 38 5.58 9.78 0.50
CA GLU A 38 4.40 9.52 1.31
C GLU A 38 3.14 9.48 0.44
N THR A 39 2.31 8.46 0.65
CA THR A 39 0.97 8.33 0.09
C THR A 39 -0.05 8.24 1.22
N HIS A 40 -1.35 8.25 0.92
CA HIS A 40 -2.38 8.15 1.97
C HIS A 40 -2.40 6.78 2.68
N ILE A 41 -1.84 5.73 2.10
CA ILE A 41 -1.88 4.38 2.68
C ILE A 41 -0.49 3.76 2.91
N SER A 42 0.59 4.43 2.51
CA SER A 42 1.95 3.87 2.60
C SER A 42 3.01 4.96 2.66
N TRP A 43 4.17 4.60 3.23
CA TRP A 43 5.44 5.26 3.01
C TRP A 43 6.30 4.39 2.09
N VAL A 44 7.02 5.00 1.15
CA VAL A 44 7.96 4.32 0.25
C VAL A 44 9.34 4.92 0.44
N LEU A 45 10.29 4.11 0.88
CA LEU A 45 11.69 4.50 1.05
C LEU A 45 12.48 4.07 -0.19
N LEU A 46 12.99 5.02 -0.93
CA LEU A 46 13.83 4.79 -2.12
C LEU A 46 15.29 4.82 -1.70
N ALA A 47 15.88 3.64 -1.45
CA ALA A 47 17.28 3.45 -1.09
C ALA A 47 18.02 2.81 -2.25
N LYS A 48 19.17 3.38 -2.66
CA LYS A 48 20.01 2.86 -3.76
C LYS A 48 19.21 2.07 -4.83
N GLU A 49 19.35 0.74 -4.84
CA GLU A 49 18.71 -0.18 -5.79
C GLU A 49 17.38 -0.78 -5.29
N THR A 50 16.95 -0.43 -4.09
CA THR A 50 15.78 -1.04 -3.42
C THR A 50 14.79 0.01 -2.98
N ALA A 51 13.50 -0.29 -3.16
CA ALA A 51 12.40 0.45 -2.55
C ALA A 51 11.72 -0.40 -1.47
N TYR A 52 11.43 0.21 -0.33
CA TYR A 52 10.72 -0.42 0.79
C TYR A 52 9.37 0.27 0.97
N LYS A 53 8.28 -0.44 0.70
CA LYS A 53 6.92 0.08 0.85
C LYS A 53 6.33 -0.40 2.16
N ILE A 54 6.10 0.52 3.07
CA ILE A 54 5.60 0.30 4.43
C ILE A 54 4.16 0.80 4.50
N LYS A 55 3.24 -0.03 4.96
CA LYS A 55 1.82 0.33 5.05
C LYS A 55 1.56 1.22 6.26
N LYS A 56 0.72 2.26 6.08
CA LYS A 56 0.24 3.09 7.19
C LYS A 56 -0.83 2.35 8.01
N PRO A 57 -0.94 2.56 9.31
CA PRO A 57 -1.98 1.96 10.15
C PRO A 57 -3.33 2.65 9.96
N VAL A 58 -3.85 2.63 8.74
CA VAL A 58 -5.11 3.28 8.37
C VAL A 58 -6.26 2.27 8.28
N ARG A 59 -7.47 2.76 8.55
CA ARG A 59 -8.72 2.03 8.34
C ARG A 59 -9.58 2.81 7.36
N LEU A 60 -9.80 2.25 6.19
CA LEU A 60 -10.60 2.80 5.11
C LEU A 60 -11.73 1.80 4.78
N PRO A 61 -12.81 2.22 4.12
CA PRO A 61 -13.93 1.33 3.79
C PRO A 61 -13.52 0.05 3.03
N PHE A 62 -12.44 0.13 2.25
CA PHE A 62 -11.95 -0.95 1.39
C PHE A 62 -10.68 -1.62 1.91
N VAL A 63 -10.04 -1.11 2.99
CA VAL A 63 -8.81 -1.69 3.55
C VAL A 63 -8.65 -1.35 5.03
N ASN A 64 -8.19 -2.34 5.79
CA ASN A 64 -7.88 -2.17 7.21
C ASN A 64 -6.44 -2.60 7.49
N TYR A 65 -5.55 -1.63 7.70
CA TYR A 65 -4.15 -1.81 8.07
C TYR A 65 -3.89 -1.49 9.56
N GLY A 66 -4.93 -1.49 10.38
CA GLY A 66 -4.88 -1.03 11.77
C GLY A 66 -3.97 -1.83 12.69
N THR A 67 -3.73 -3.12 12.42
CA THR A 67 -2.85 -3.97 13.25
C THR A 67 -1.58 -4.36 12.49
N LEU A 68 -0.54 -4.72 13.23
CA LEU A 68 0.73 -5.20 12.66
C LEU A 68 0.51 -6.49 11.83
N GLU A 69 -0.33 -7.40 12.32
CA GLU A 69 -0.69 -8.64 11.63
C GLU A 69 -1.41 -8.36 10.31
N ALA A 70 -2.34 -7.40 10.30
CA ALA A 70 -3.01 -6.97 9.09
C ALA A 70 -2.00 -6.41 8.07
N ARG A 71 -1.09 -5.53 8.51
CA ARG A 71 -0.06 -4.98 7.62
C ARG A 71 0.89 -6.06 7.09
N ARG A 72 1.28 -7.03 7.93
CA ARG A 72 2.03 -8.22 7.49
C ARG A 72 1.26 -9.01 6.44
N HIS A 73 0.00 -9.30 6.69
CA HIS A 73 -0.87 -10.03 5.75
C HIS A 73 -0.93 -9.31 4.40
N PHE A 74 -1.24 -8.03 4.40
CA PHE A 74 -1.35 -7.25 3.16
C PHE A 74 -0.01 -7.00 2.45
N CYS A 75 1.13 -7.02 3.14
CA CYS A 75 2.43 -7.06 2.48
C CYS A 75 2.64 -8.39 1.74
N LYS A 76 2.24 -9.51 2.35
CA LYS A 76 2.31 -10.83 1.70
C LYS A 76 1.39 -10.93 0.48
N GLU A 77 0.15 -10.44 0.61
CA GLU A 77 -0.80 -10.44 -0.49
C GLU A 77 -0.35 -9.52 -1.63
N GLU A 78 0.18 -8.35 -1.32
CA GLU A 78 0.77 -7.46 -2.33
C GLU A 78 1.90 -8.15 -3.08
N PHE A 79 2.82 -8.79 -2.36
CA PHE A 79 3.91 -9.56 -2.96
C PHE A 79 3.37 -10.71 -3.82
N ARG A 80 2.46 -11.52 -3.30
CA ARG A 80 1.88 -12.68 -4.00
C ARG A 80 1.16 -12.28 -5.29
N LEU A 81 0.33 -11.23 -5.23
CA LEU A 81 -0.50 -10.81 -6.35
C LEU A 81 0.31 -10.09 -7.43
N ASN A 82 1.16 -9.15 -7.03
CA ASN A 82 1.85 -8.31 -8.01
C ASN A 82 3.01 -9.04 -8.71
N ARG A 83 3.62 -10.05 -8.06
CA ARG A 83 4.61 -10.90 -8.75
C ARG A 83 4.08 -11.64 -9.96
N ARG A 84 2.77 -11.78 -10.09
CA ARG A 84 2.15 -12.42 -11.26
C ARG A 84 2.42 -11.64 -12.55
N LEU A 85 2.52 -10.30 -12.45
CA LEU A 85 2.82 -9.42 -13.58
C LEU A 85 4.20 -8.77 -13.51
N ALA A 86 4.77 -8.65 -12.31
CA ALA A 86 6.02 -7.92 -12.07
C ALA A 86 7.02 -8.75 -11.25
N LEU A 87 7.33 -9.96 -11.73
CA LEU A 87 8.17 -10.93 -11.02
C LEU A 87 9.55 -10.37 -10.64
N SER A 88 10.18 -9.64 -11.54
CA SER A 88 11.52 -9.06 -11.35
C SER A 88 11.51 -7.83 -10.44
N LEU A 89 10.34 -7.20 -10.25
CA LEU A 89 10.20 -6.00 -9.45
C LEU A 89 10.04 -6.33 -7.96
N TYR A 90 9.20 -7.32 -7.63
CA TYR A 90 8.90 -7.69 -6.25
C TYR A 90 9.94 -8.69 -5.71
N LEU A 91 10.83 -8.22 -4.83
CA LEU A 91 11.96 -9.00 -4.31
C LEU A 91 11.60 -9.83 -3.06
N GLY A 92 10.61 -9.39 -2.28
CA GLY A 92 10.23 -10.09 -1.05
C GLY A 92 9.51 -9.20 -0.05
N ILE A 93 9.47 -9.69 1.18
CA ILE A 93 8.97 -8.96 2.35
C ILE A 93 10.12 -8.88 3.35
N THR A 94 10.35 -7.68 3.87
CA THR A 94 11.38 -7.37 4.84
C THR A 94 10.73 -7.07 6.19
N ARG A 95 11.30 -7.58 7.27
CA ARG A 95 10.95 -7.19 8.64
C ARG A 95 11.75 -5.96 9.03
N ILE A 96 11.10 -5.02 9.68
CA ILE A 96 11.77 -3.91 10.37
C ILE A 96 11.83 -4.31 11.82
N THR A 97 13.03 -4.53 12.34
CA THR A 97 13.29 -4.98 13.71
C THR A 97 14.10 -3.94 14.45
N GLY A 98 14.15 -4.02 15.76
CA GLY A 98 15.04 -3.20 16.57
C GLY A 98 14.51 -2.89 17.96
N MET A 99 15.38 -2.23 18.74
CA MET A 99 15.02 -1.55 19.99
C MET A 99 15.07 -0.04 19.76
N HIS A 100 14.60 0.76 20.72
CA HIS A 100 14.32 2.20 20.65
C HIS A 100 15.27 3.10 19.82
N GLN A 101 16.51 2.71 19.55
CA GLN A 101 17.50 3.56 18.88
C GLN A 101 18.17 2.96 17.64
N ALA A 102 18.03 1.64 17.38
CA ALA A 102 18.63 1.00 16.22
C ALA A 102 17.57 0.15 15.48
N ARG A 103 17.18 0.59 14.31
CA ARG A 103 16.22 -0.12 13.44
C ARG A 103 16.98 -0.78 12.31
N VAL A 104 16.77 -2.09 12.15
CA VAL A 104 17.51 -2.91 11.20
C VAL A 104 16.51 -3.65 10.31
N LEU A 105 16.84 -3.76 9.04
CA LEU A 105 16.09 -4.61 8.11
C LEU A 105 16.51 -6.06 8.31
N ASP A 106 15.51 -6.94 8.49
CA ASP A 106 15.67 -8.39 8.70
C ASP A 106 16.64 -8.78 9.84
N GLY A 107 16.84 -7.87 10.82
CA GLY A 107 17.68 -8.12 11.98
C GLY A 107 17.05 -9.08 12.99
N LEU A 108 17.82 -9.37 14.05
CA LEU A 108 17.34 -10.09 15.22
C LEU A 108 16.58 -9.12 16.15
N GLY A 109 15.56 -9.60 16.85
CA GLY A 109 14.81 -8.83 17.83
C GLY A 109 13.32 -8.69 17.49
N LEU A 110 12.65 -7.80 18.24
CA LEU A 110 11.22 -7.57 18.09
C LEU A 110 10.92 -6.99 16.69
N VAL A 111 9.92 -7.58 16.03
CA VAL A 111 9.43 -7.05 14.76
C VAL A 111 8.54 -5.85 15.05
N LEU A 112 8.94 -4.69 14.56
CA LEU A 112 8.24 -3.42 14.70
C LEU A 112 7.27 -3.18 13.54
N GLU A 113 7.68 -3.60 12.30
CA GLU A 113 6.88 -3.39 11.10
C GLU A 113 7.31 -4.32 9.96
N TYR A 114 6.53 -4.33 8.89
CA TYR A 114 6.80 -5.06 7.65
C TYR A 114 6.80 -4.10 6.46
N ALA A 115 7.70 -4.38 5.50
CA ALA A 115 7.78 -3.68 4.23
C ALA A 115 7.73 -4.66 3.06
N ALA A 116 7.02 -4.32 2.00
CA ALA A 116 7.23 -4.93 0.71
C ALA A 116 8.54 -4.39 0.14
N ARG A 117 9.46 -5.30 -0.23
CA ARG A 117 10.77 -4.97 -0.83
C ARG A 117 10.69 -5.11 -2.33
N LEU A 118 11.00 -4.03 -3.04
CA LEU A 118 10.94 -3.94 -4.48
C LEU A 118 12.30 -3.51 -5.04
N ARG A 119 12.58 -3.89 -6.28
CA ARG A 119 13.66 -3.27 -7.05
C ARG A 119 13.28 -1.81 -7.33
N ARG A 120 14.20 -0.89 -7.06
CA ARG A 120 14.03 0.50 -7.48
C ARG A 120 14.18 0.58 -8.99
N PHE A 121 13.25 1.24 -9.66
CA PHE A 121 13.38 1.57 -11.07
C PHE A 121 13.92 2.98 -11.25
N ALA A 122 14.50 3.25 -12.42
CA ALA A 122 15.08 4.55 -12.73
C ALA A 122 14.02 5.66 -12.73
N PRO A 123 14.38 6.90 -12.41
CA PRO A 123 13.53 8.07 -12.66
C PRO A 123 13.08 8.09 -14.13
N GLY A 124 11.85 8.50 -14.39
CA GLY A 124 11.27 8.49 -15.74
C GLY A 124 10.75 7.13 -16.22
N ALA A 125 10.85 6.07 -15.41
CA ALA A 125 10.37 4.74 -15.77
C ALA A 125 8.86 4.54 -15.54
N LEU A 126 8.20 5.45 -14.84
CA LEU A 126 6.74 5.38 -14.67
C LEU A 126 6.04 5.69 -16.00
N PHE A 127 5.01 4.91 -16.31
CA PHE A 127 4.21 5.13 -17.51
C PHE A 127 3.61 6.55 -17.58
N SER A 128 3.21 7.11 -16.43
CA SER A 128 2.72 8.48 -16.31
C SER A 128 3.80 9.52 -16.63
N GLU A 129 5.05 9.29 -16.23
CA GLU A 129 6.18 10.17 -16.53
C GLU A 129 6.52 10.10 -18.03
N GLN A 130 6.53 8.89 -18.61
CA GLN A 130 6.77 8.70 -20.04
C GLN A 130 5.64 9.31 -20.89
N LEU A 131 4.39 9.21 -20.43
CA LEU A 131 3.25 9.84 -21.09
C LEU A 131 3.38 11.37 -21.07
N ALA A 132 3.73 11.95 -19.93
CA ALA A 132 3.96 13.39 -19.79
C ALA A 132 5.14 13.88 -20.65
N ALA A 133 6.17 13.04 -20.82
CA ALA A 133 7.32 13.30 -21.69
C ALA A 133 7.04 13.07 -23.19
N GLY A 134 5.86 12.55 -23.56
CA GLY A 134 5.52 12.23 -24.94
C GLY A 134 6.34 11.07 -25.55
N THR A 135 6.91 10.21 -24.70
CA THR A 135 7.77 9.09 -25.13
C THR A 135 7.04 7.75 -25.25
N VAL A 136 5.78 7.68 -24.80
CA VAL A 136 4.93 6.49 -24.94
C VAL A 136 4.57 6.28 -26.40
N ARG A 137 4.81 5.09 -26.91
CA ARG A 137 4.50 4.68 -28.29
C ARG A 137 3.24 3.82 -28.33
N ALA A 138 2.58 3.75 -29.48
CA ALA A 138 1.45 2.86 -29.70
C ALA A 138 1.81 1.41 -29.35
N ASP A 139 2.98 0.93 -29.78
CA ASP A 139 3.47 -0.42 -29.48
C ASP A 139 3.61 -0.70 -27.96
N ASP A 140 3.81 0.30 -27.12
CA ASP A 140 3.87 0.13 -25.65
C ASP A 140 2.48 -0.17 -25.10
N VAL A 141 1.47 0.48 -25.66
CA VAL A 141 0.05 0.25 -25.31
C VAL A 141 -0.40 -1.13 -25.78
N ASP A 142 -0.04 -1.51 -27.01
CA ASP A 142 -0.40 -2.82 -27.58
C ASP A 142 0.25 -3.96 -26.77
N ARG A 143 1.52 -3.81 -26.39
CA ARG A 143 2.21 -4.78 -25.52
C ARG A 143 1.55 -4.88 -24.12
N LEU A 144 1.15 -3.76 -23.56
CA LEU A 144 0.42 -3.75 -22.28
C LEU A 144 -0.94 -4.44 -22.41
N ALA A 145 -1.68 -4.15 -23.48
CA ALA A 145 -2.98 -4.78 -23.75
C ALA A 145 -2.83 -6.29 -23.92
N ALA A 146 -1.85 -6.76 -24.68
CA ALA A 146 -1.57 -8.18 -24.87
C ALA A 146 -1.21 -8.85 -23.53
N LEU A 147 -0.33 -8.23 -22.72
CA LEU A 147 0.06 -8.74 -21.41
C LEU A 147 -1.16 -8.89 -20.47
N LEU A 148 -2.05 -7.91 -20.46
CA LEU A 148 -3.26 -7.94 -19.63
C LEU A 148 -4.28 -8.97 -20.16
N GLY A 149 -4.45 -9.10 -21.47
CA GLY A 149 -5.26 -10.12 -22.11
C GLY A 149 -4.84 -11.52 -21.71
N ASP A 150 -3.57 -11.84 -21.92
CA ASP A 150 -2.95 -13.11 -21.53
C ASP A 150 -3.06 -13.39 -20.03
N PHE A 151 -2.92 -12.35 -19.20
CA PHE A 151 -3.07 -12.49 -17.76
C PHE A 151 -4.51 -12.84 -17.36
N HIS A 152 -5.50 -12.18 -17.97
CA HIS A 152 -6.92 -12.43 -17.69
C HIS A 152 -7.35 -13.83 -18.17
N GLU A 153 -6.90 -14.27 -19.34
CA GLU A 153 -7.21 -15.61 -19.87
C GLU A 153 -6.68 -16.72 -18.96
N ARG A 154 -5.47 -16.52 -18.39
CA ARG A 154 -4.82 -17.50 -17.50
C ARG A 154 -5.19 -17.34 -16.03
N ALA A 155 -5.92 -16.29 -15.66
CA ALA A 155 -6.32 -16.08 -14.28
C ALA A 155 -7.30 -17.15 -13.81
N PRO A 156 -7.10 -17.76 -12.62
CA PRO A 156 -8.08 -18.70 -12.07
C PRO A 156 -9.43 -18.01 -11.91
N CYS A 157 -10.47 -18.65 -12.44
CA CYS A 157 -11.84 -18.19 -12.21
C CYS A 157 -12.30 -18.57 -10.81
N ALA A 158 -12.96 -17.66 -10.12
CA ALA A 158 -13.60 -17.97 -8.85
C ALA A 158 -14.82 -18.85 -9.10
N GLU A 159 -15.01 -19.88 -8.27
CA GLU A 159 -16.21 -20.73 -8.33
C GLU A 159 -17.48 -19.90 -8.12
N ALA A 160 -18.58 -20.30 -8.75
CA ALA A 160 -19.86 -19.61 -8.65
C ALA A 160 -20.36 -19.44 -7.21
N ALA A 161 -20.08 -20.40 -6.34
CA ALA A 161 -20.42 -20.37 -4.92
C ALA A 161 -19.47 -19.48 -4.08
N SER A 162 -18.35 -19.00 -4.65
CA SER A 162 -17.44 -18.12 -3.93
C SER A 162 -18.09 -16.76 -3.69
N GLY A 163 -17.87 -16.16 -2.51
CA GLY A 163 -18.41 -14.83 -2.21
C GLY A 163 -17.92 -13.71 -3.14
N TYR A 164 -16.96 -13.99 -4.04
CA TYR A 164 -16.43 -13.04 -5.03
C TYR A 164 -17.32 -12.88 -6.24
N THR A 165 -18.16 -13.87 -6.57
CA THR A 165 -19.10 -13.85 -7.70
C THR A 165 -20.43 -13.18 -7.36
N ASN A 166 -20.72 -12.95 -6.08
CA ASN A 166 -21.96 -12.33 -5.62
C ASN A 166 -22.05 -10.87 -6.07
N ALA A 167 -23.01 -10.58 -6.96
CA ALA A 167 -23.21 -9.25 -7.54
C ALA A 167 -23.61 -8.21 -6.49
N GLU A 168 -24.40 -8.58 -5.46
CA GLU A 168 -24.80 -7.68 -4.38
C GLU A 168 -23.59 -7.26 -3.54
N ARG A 169 -22.70 -8.19 -3.21
CA ARG A 169 -21.48 -7.90 -2.46
C ARG A 169 -20.58 -6.96 -3.26
N ARG A 170 -20.39 -7.19 -4.57
CA ARG A 170 -19.60 -6.29 -5.42
C ARG A 170 -20.20 -4.90 -5.49
N ARG A 171 -21.53 -4.81 -5.64
CA ARG A 171 -22.27 -3.55 -5.62
C ARG A 171 -22.13 -2.83 -4.26
N ALA A 172 -22.26 -3.55 -3.14
CA ALA A 172 -22.13 -2.99 -1.81
C ALA A 172 -20.73 -2.40 -1.59
N VAL A 173 -19.66 -3.09 -2.00
CA VAL A 173 -18.28 -2.59 -1.91
C VAL A 173 -18.09 -1.33 -2.76
N ALA A 174 -18.59 -1.32 -3.99
CA ALA A 174 -18.50 -0.16 -4.88
C ALA A 174 -19.25 1.05 -4.32
N LEU A 175 -20.47 0.86 -3.79
CA LEU A 175 -21.26 1.92 -3.18
C LEU A 175 -20.61 2.45 -1.91
N ALA A 176 -20.02 1.60 -1.08
CA ALA A 176 -19.28 2.01 0.12
C ALA A 176 -18.06 2.87 -0.23
N ALA A 177 -17.32 2.51 -1.28
CA ALA A 177 -16.20 3.30 -1.77
C ALA A 177 -16.64 4.69 -2.24
N LEU A 178 -17.69 4.77 -3.05
CA LEU A 178 -18.26 6.04 -3.53
C LEU A 178 -18.81 6.93 -2.40
N ALA A 179 -19.46 6.34 -1.41
CA ALA A 179 -19.95 7.08 -0.24
C ALA A 179 -18.80 7.67 0.59
N GLY A 180 -17.70 6.92 0.74
CA GLY A 180 -16.49 7.38 1.42
C GLY A 180 -15.82 8.58 0.70
N GLU A 181 -15.87 8.64 -0.63
CA GLU A 181 -15.33 9.77 -1.40
C GLU A 181 -16.21 11.01 -1.32
N ARG A 182 -17.53 10.86 -1.41
CA ARG A 182 -18.47 11.97 -1.22
C ARG A 182 -18.35 12.61 0.16
N GLY A 183 -18.17 11.82 1.21
CA GLY A 183 -17.94 12.33 2.58
C GLY A 183 -16.62 13.10 2.73
N ARG A 184 -15.61 12.84 1.89
CA ARG A 184 -14.34 13.60 1.85
C ARG A 184 -14.49 14.90 1.08
N ALA A 185 -15.13 14.86 -0.10
CA ALA A 185 -15.37 16.04 -0.93
C ALA A 185 -16.25 17.09 -0.18
N GLY A 186 -17.26 16.64 0.56
CA GLY A 186 -18.11 17.53 1.37
C GLY A 186 -17.39 18.20 2.55
N ARG A 187 -16.31 17.62 3.09
CA ARG A 187 -15.50 18.21 4.16
C ARG A 187 -14.49 19.24 3.66
N THR A 188 -14.02 19.13 2.43
CA THR A 188 -13.13 20.13 1.81
C THR A 188 -13.91 21.38 1.36
N ALA A 189 -15.16 21.22 0.95
CA ALA A 189 -16.02 22.35 0.56
C ALA A 189 -16.56 23.17 1.75
N SER A 190 -16.39 22.72 2.99
CA SER A 190 -16.85 23.41 4.23
C SER A 190 -15.73 24.19 4.94
N LEU A 191 -14.56 24.34 4.33
CA LEU A 191 -13.38 25.04 4.88
C LEU A 191 -13.01 26.31 4.08
N ASP A 192 -13.83 26.71 3.10
CA ASP A 192 -13.84 28.00 2.41
C ASP A 192 -15.06 28.85 2.92
#